data_9eab6083daf84e43d0bc22301a4569f0
#
_entry.id   9eab6083daf84e43d0bc22301a4569f0
#
_cell.length_a   1.000
_cell.length_b   1.000
_cell.length_c   1.000
_cell.angle_alpha   90.00
_cell.angle_beta   90.00
_cell.angle_gamma   90.00
#
_symmetry.space_group_name_H-M   'P 1'
#
loop_
_entity.id
_entity.type
_entity.pdbx_description
1 polymer ?
#
loop_
_entity_poly.entity_id
_entity_poly.type
_entity_poly.pdbx_seq_one_letter_code
_entity_poly.pdbx_strand_id
1 'polypeptide(L)'
;MPHVAATNQRLDTGLSSLVLVSRFYGLPADADQLRHRFCAPEKPFSTSDILLAAKQLGLKAREVSSSCARLAKTSLPAIAQHKDGHYFVLAKLDGDKVLIQDPLESRPLALPRAIFEEAWSGKLILITRRAVLLDANAKFGFKWFIPAIVKYRKLFAEVLIASFFLQLFALITPLFFQVVIDKVLVHKGLTTLDVLAFGLVVVSLFEVVLGGLRTYLFS
;
A
#
# COMPACT_ATOMS: atom_id res chain seq x y z
N MET A 1 -32.21 29.17 39.19
CA MET A 1 -32.01 27.75 38.82
C MET A 1 -32.18 27.64 37.33
N PRO A 2 -31.13 27.48 36.52
CA PRO A 2 -31.30 27.25 35.10
C PRO A 2 -31.58 25.77 34.87
N HIS A 3 -32.69 25.52 34.24
CA HIS A 3 -33.18 24.23 33.72
C HIS A 3 -32.16 23.73 32.71
N VAL A 4 -31.36 22.71 33.09
CA VAL A 4 -30.55 21.93 32.16
C VAL A 4 -31.55 21.09 31.37
N ALA A 5 -31.92 21.59 30.19
CA ALA A 5 -32.61 20.80 29.19
C ALA A 5 -31.65 19.69 28.75
N ALA A 6 -31.82 18.49 29.29
CA ALA A 6 -31.17 17.29 28.78
C ALA A 6 -31.64 17.09 27.33
N THR A 7 -30.84 17.57 26.40
CA THR A 7 -31.00 17.29 24.97
C THR A 7 -30.83 15.79 24.80
N ASN A 8 -31.94 15.10 24.65
CA ASN A 8 -32.02 13.68 24.33
C ASN A 8 -31.53 13.51 22.90
N GLN A 9 -30.20 13.67 22.68
CA GLN A 9 -29.53 13.38 21.43
C GLN A 9 -29.61 11.87 21.25
N ARG A 10 -30.59 11.42 20.51
CA ARG A 10 -30.62 10.03 20.05
C ARG A 10 -29.25 9.75 19.41
N LEU A 11 -28.52 8.81 19.99
CA LEU A 11 -27.20 8.45 19.54
C LEU A 11 -27.30 8.03 18.05
N ASP A 12 -26.58 8.75 17.19
CA ASP A 12 -26.56 8.45 15.77
C ASP A 12 -25.70 7.20 15.53
N THR A 13 -26.36 6.06 15.41
CA THR A 13 -25.70 4.76 15.29
C THR A 13 -24.89 4.65 14.00
N GLY A 14 -25.28 5.32 12.91
CA GLY A 14 -24.57 5.33 11.65
C GLY A 14 -23.24 6.08 11.76
N LEU A 15 -23.26 7.29 12.32
CA LEU A 15 -22.07 8.08 12.57
C LEU A 15 -21.13 7.39 13.56
N SER A 16 -21.68 6.88 14.67
CA SER A 16 -20.90 6.20 15.70
C SER A 16 -20.23 4.94 15.17
N SER A 17 -20.91 4.15 14.36
CA SER A 17 -20.36 2.96 13.70
C SER A 17 -19.23 3.33 12.73
N LEU A 18 -19.36 4.42 11.97
CA LEU A 18 -18.32 4.91 11.08
C LEU A 18 -17.07 5.36 11.86
N VAL A 19 -17.25 6.09 12.95
CA VAL A 19 -16.16 6.53 13.83
C VAL A 19 -15.43 5.33 14.45
N LEU A 20 -16.15 4.31 14.92
CA LEU A 20 -15.57 3.08 15.44
C LEU A 20 -14.71 2.35 14.40
N VAL A 21 -15.22 2.18 13.19
CA VAL A 21 -14.47 1.54 12.10
C VAL A 21 -13.27 2.40 11.68
N SER A 22 -13.41 3.72 11.64
CA SER A 22 -12.29 4.62 11.31
C SER A 22 -11.16 4.50 12.33
N ARG A 23 -11.49 4.44 13.63
CA ARG A 23 -10.52 4.21 14.71
C ARG A 23 -9.81 2.86 14.57
N PHE A 24 -10.54 1.82 14.18
CA PHE A 24 -9.94 0.50 13.90
C PHE A 24 -8.90 0.58 12.80
N TYR A 25 -9.11 1.42 11.78
CA TYR A 25 -8.12 1.66 10.72
C TYR A 25 -7.05 2.70 11.08
N GLY A 26 -7.04 3.22 12.32
CA GLY A 26 -6.07 4.22 12.78
C GLY A 26 -6.26 5.59 12.15
N LEU A 27 -7.48 5.90 11.69
CA LEU A 27 -7.82 7.20 11.10
C LEU A 27 -8.49 8.09 12.15
N PRO A 28 -8.04 9.36 12.30
CA PRO A 28 -8.71 10.31 13.16
C PRO A 28 -10.10 10.64 12.55
N ALA A 29 -11.15 10.33 13.28
CA ALA A 29 -12.52 10.65 12.90
C ALA A 29 -13.18 11.37 14.07
N ASP A 30 -13.54 12.63 13.85
CA ASP A 30 -14.28 13.46 14.79
C ASP A 30 -15.77 13.40 14.42
N ALA A 31 -16.60 12.94 15.37
CA ALA A 31 -18.02 12.77 15.15
C ALA A 31 -18.72 14.12 14.87
N ASP A 32 -18.33 15.18 15.59
CA ASP A 32 -18.97 16.48 15.44
C ASP A 32 -18.64 17.12 14.10
N GLN A 33 -17.39 17.04 13.64
CA GLN A 33 -17.00 17.52 12.32
C GLN A 33 -17.72 16.75 11.19
N LEU A 34 -17.83 15.45 11.31
CA LEU A 34 -18.53 14.63 10.31
C LEU A 34 -20.02 14.94 10.29
N ARG A 35 -20.64 15.13 11.45
CA ARG A 35 -22.05 15.50 11.54
C ARG A 35 -22.31 16.86 10.88
N HIS A 36 -21.56 17.88 11.22
CA HIS A 36 -21.71 19.22 10.63
C HIS A 36 -21.52 19.27 9.12
N ARG A 37 -20.71 18.36 8.59
CA ARG A 37 -20.35 18.39 7.17
C ARG A 37 -21.28 17.58 6.28
N PHE A 38 -21.83 16.47 6.79
CA PHE A 38 -22.60 15.51 5.99
C PHE A 38 -24.05 15.36 6.37
N CYS A 39 -24.47 15.89 7.50
CA CYS A 39 -25.83 15.75 7.98
C CYS A 39 -26.56 17.08 8.08
N ALA A 40 -27.80 17.11 7.61
CA ALA A 40 -28.70 18.21 7.93
C ALA A 40 -29.04 18.18 9.45
N PRO A 41 -29.30 19.33 10.09
CA PRO A 41 -29.72 19.37 11.48
C PRO A 41 -30.88 18.39 11.71
N GLU A 42 -30.79 17.55 12.76
CA GLU A 42 -31.80 16.59 13.22
C GLU A 42 -32.03 15.32 12.36
N LYS A 43 -31.28 15.10 11.27
CA LYS A 43 -31.40 13.89 10.47
C LYS A 43 -30.35 12.85 10.87
N PRO A 44 -30.71 11.58 11.11
CA PRO A 44 -29.73 10.53 11.37
C PRO A 44 -28.90 10.24 10.10
N PHE A 45 -27.67 9.80 10.27
CA PHE A 45 -26.77 9.39 9.19
C PHE A 45 -27.41 8.27 8.38
N SER A 46 -27.61 8.53 7.11
CA SER A 46 -28.08 7.52 6.14
C SER A 46 -26.90 6.70 5.60
N THR A 47 -27.19 5.60 4.92
CA THR A 47 -26.16 4.83 4.18
C THR A 47 -25.35 5.72 3.25
N SER A 48 -26.01 6.64 2.53
CA SER A 48 -25.33 7.58 1.61
C SER A 48 -24.35 8.48 2.33
N ASP A 49 -24.70 8.99 3.51
CA ASP A 49 -23.86 9.87 4.31
C ASP A 49 -22.64 9.12 4.84
N ILE A 50 -22.84 7.85 5.27
CA ILE A 50 -21.74 6.96 5.68
C ILE A 50 -20.76 6.73 4.53
N LEU A 51 -21.24 6.48 3.31
CA LEU A 51 -20.39 6.26 2.13
C LEU A 51 -19.60 7.51 1.76
N LEU A 52 -20.23 8.68 1.80
CA LEU A 52 -19.57 9.97 1.51
C LEU A 52 -18.54 10.33 2.57
N ALA A 53 -18.88 10.21 3.84
CA ALA A 53 -17.99 10.49 4.95
C ALA A 53 -16.79 9.53 4.97
N ALA A 54 -17.01 8.23 4.72
CA ALA A 54 -15.94 7.24 4.59
C ALA A 54 -14.97 7.59 3.45
N LYS A 55 -15.49 8.02 2.29
CA LYS A 55 -14.67 8.45 1.16
C LYS A 55 -13.78 9.65 1.52
N GLN A 56 -14.29 10.61 2.28
CA GLN A 56 -13.51 11.77 2.74
C GLN A 56 -12.42 11.37 3.72
N LEU A 57 -12.68 10.40 4.60
CA LEU A 57 -11.69 9.84 5.51
C LEU A 57 -10.62 8.99 4.81
N GLY A 58 -10.65 8.89 3.47
CA GLY A 58 -9.71 8.09 2.69
C GLY A 58 -10.02 6.58 2.69
N LEU A 59 -11.22 6.20 3.13
CA LEU A 59 -11.71 4.83 3.08
C LEU A 59 -12.47 4.57 1.78
N LYS A 60 -12.42 3.33 1.29
CA LYS A 60 -13.34 2.83 0.27
C LYS A 60 -14.50 2.16 1.00
N ALA A 61 -15.69 2.69 0.81
CA ALA A 61 -16.91 2.12 1.33
C ALA A 61 -17.86 1.74 0.19
N ARG A 62 -18.55 0.61 0.32
CA ARG A 62 -19.58 0.19 -0.61
C ARG A 62 -20.70 -0.55 0.12
N GLU A 63 -21.94 -0.27 -0.24
CA GLU A 63 -23.09 -1.05 0.21
C GLU A 63 -23.16 -2.35 -0.59
N VAL A 64 -23.41 -3.45 0.10
CA VAL A 64 -23.58 -4.79 -0.48
C VAL A 64 -24.71 -5.52 0.25
N SER A 65 -25.61 -6.10 -0.48
CA SER A 65 -26.55 -7.08 0.07
C SER A 65 -25.87 -8.44 0.12
N SER A 66 -25.88 -9.08 1.28
CA SER A 66 -25.22 -10.34 1.52
C SER A 66 -26.12 -11.31 2.28
N SER A 67 -25.78 -12.58 2.24
CA SER A 67 -26.39 -13.63 3.07
C SER A 67 -25.42 -14.10 4.13
N CYS A 68 -25.92 -14.69 5.21
CA CYS A 68 -25.08 -15.21 6.29
C CYS A 68 -24.02 -16.21 5.83
N ALA A 69 -24.32 -17.01 4.80
CA ALA A 69 -23.35 -17.94 4.20
C ALA A 69 -22.16 -17.25 3.55
N ARG A 70 -22.33 -16.04 3.02
CA ARG A 70 -21.26 -15.25 2.37
C ARG A 70 -20.45 -14.41 3.34
N LEU A 71 -20.93 -14.19 4.57
CA LEU A 71 -20.21 -13.38 5.57
C LEU A 71 -18.82 -13.92 5.88
N ALA A 72 -18.64 -15.26 5.86
CA ALA A 72 -17.35 -15.90 6.11
C ALA A 72 -16.25 -15.50 5.08
N LYS A 73 -16.64 -15.04 3.90
CA LYS A 73 -15.74 -14.58 2.83
C LYS A 73 -15.66 -13.06 2.73
N THR A 74 -16.29 -12.35 3.64
CA THR A 74 -16.39 -10.89 3.63
C THR A 74 -15.26 -10.28 4.44
N SER A 75 -14.67 -9.20 3.94
CA SER A 75 -13.65 -8.45 4.66
C SER A 75 -14.28 -7.76 5.87
N LEU A 76 -13.78 -8.03 7.05
CA LEU A 76 -14.21 -7.40 8.31
C LEU A 76 -13.11 -6.46 8.83
N PRO A 77 -13.42 -5.42 9.58
CA PRO A 77 -14.75 -5.03 10.05
C PRO A 77 -15.62 -4.40 8.96
N ALA A 78 -16.95 -4.54 9.12
CA ALA A 78 -17.96 -3.96 8.24
C ALA A 78 -19.08 -3.32 9.08
N ILE A 79 -19.80 -2.34 8.54
CA ILE A 79 -21.01 -1.79 9.18
C ILE A 79 -22.21 -2.57 8.67
N ALA A 80 -23.00 -3.11 9.56
CA ALA A 80 -24.22 -3.83 9.27
C ALA A 80 -25.43 -2.98 9.65
N GLN A 81 -26.54 -3.16 8.92
CA GLN A 81 -27.80 -2.51 9.22
C GLN A 81 -28.76 -3.53 9.87
N HIS A 82 -29.30 -3.16 11.03
CA HIS A 82 -30.38 -3.90 11.70
C HIS A 82 -31.70 -3.72 10.97
N LYS A 83 -32.65 -4.62 11.17
CA LYS A 83 -33.99 -4.52 10.59
C LYS A 83 -34.75 -3.25 11.00
N ASP A 84 -34.48 -2.75 12.21
CA ASP A 84 -35.06 -1.50 12.74
C ASP A 84 -34.43 -0.24 12.13
N GLY A 85 -33.41 -0.39 11.27
CA GLY A 85 -32.76 0.71 10.57
C GLY A 85 -31.53 1.25 11.26
N HIS A 86 -31.20 0.87 12.51
CA HIS A 86 -29.95 1.30 13.15
C HIS A 86 -28.73 0.53 12.60
N TYR A 87 -27.53 1.10 12.82
CA TYR A 87 -26.27 0.54 12.35
C TYR A 87 -25.43 0.04 13.51
N PHE A 88 -24.70 -1.04 13.28
CA PHE A 88 -23.71 -1.60 14.20
C PHE A 88 -22.49 -2.13 13.45
N VAL A 89 -21.40 -2.32 14.14
CA VAL A 89 -20.15 -2.82 13.53
C VAL A 89 -20.08 -4.33 13.70
N LEU A 90 -19.92 -5.04 12.59
CA LEU A 90 -19.59 -6.45 12.53
C LEU A 90 -18.06 -6.59 12.57
N ALA A 91 -17.52 -6.99 13.73
CA ALA A 91 -16.09 -7.00 13.97
C ALA A 91 -15.41 -8.30 13.51
N LYS A 92 -16.00 -9.47 13.88
CA LYS A 92 -15.40 -10.78 13.59
C LYS A 92 -16.48 -11.86 13.52
N LEU A 93 -16.20 -12.89 12.72
CA LEU A 93 -16.94 -14.15 12.71
C LEU A 93 -16.03 -15.23 13.29
N ASP A 94 -16.53 -15.97 14.26
CA ASP A 94 -15.80 -17.05 14.90
C ASP A 94 -16.70 -18.30 15.00
N GLY A 95 -16.63 -19.11 13.96
CA GLY A 95 -17.49 -20.31 13.83
C GLY A 95 -18.96 -19.97 13.84
N ASP A 96 -19.65 -20.37 14.91
CA ASP A 96 -21.10 -20.13 15.09
C ASP A 96 -21.41 -18.85 15.88
N LYS A 97 -20.41 -18.06 16.25
CA LYS A 97 -20.55 -16.79 16.98
C LYS A 97 -20.14 -15.62 16.10
N VAL A 98 -20.89 -14.54 16.26
CA VAL A 98 -20.67 -13.27 15.58
C VAL A 98 -20.34 -12.22 16.61
N LEU A 99 -19.16 -11.60 16.50
CA LEU A 99 -18.76 -10.50 17.36
C LEU A 99 -19.24 -9.19 16.73
N ILE A 100 -20.13 -8.51 17.42
CA ILE A 100 -20.65 -7.21 17.03
C ILE A 100 -20.31 -6.13 18.07
N GLN A 101 -20.17 -4.90 17.60
CA GLN A 101 -20.12 -3.72 18.44
C GLN A 101 -21.29 -2.82 18.05
N ASP A 102 -22.30 -2.80 18.91
CA ASP A 102 -23.41 -1.88 18.78
C ASP A 102 -23.05 -0.55 19.48
N PRO A 103 -23.20 0.60 18.81
CA PRO A 103 -22.98 1.89 19.46
C PRO A 103 -23.93 2.17 20.64
N LEU A 104 -25.07 1.48 20.70
CA LEU A 104 -26.02 1.58 21.82
C LEU A 104 -25.56 0.82 23.06
N GLU A 105 -24.62 -0.12 22.88
CA GLU A 105 -24.08 -0.96 23.95
C GLU A 105 -22.65 -0.55 24.29
N SER A 106 -22.34 -0.55 25.60
CA SER A 106 -21.01 -0.16 26.09
C SER A 106 -19.92 -1.22 25.86
N ARG A 107 -20.31 -2.46 25.51
CA ARG A 107 -19.37 -3.59 25.34
C ARG A 107 -19.65 -4.35 24.05
N PRO A 108 -18.63 -4.94 23.44
CA PRO A 108 -18.83 -5.85 22.32
C PRO A 108 -19.69 -7.04 22.74
N LEU A 109 -20.62 -7.41 21.87
CA LEU A 109 -21.53 -8.55 22.08
C LEU A 109 -21.10 -9.71 21.18
N ALA A 110 -21.02 -10.91 21.76
CA ALA A 110 -20.85 -12.15 21.00
C ALA A 110 -22.20 -12.85 20.90
N LEU A 111 -22.83 -12.74 19.73
CA LEU A 111 -24.15 -13.33 19.48
C LEU A 111 -24.01 -14.67 18.74
N PRO A 112 -24.90 -15.65 19.03
CA PRO A 112 -25.10 -16.80 18.16
C PRO A 112 -25.49 -16.36 16.76
N ARG A 113 -25.00 -17.05 15.74
CA ARG A 113 -25.26 -16.71 14.32
C ARG A 113 -26.76 -16.66 13.99
N ALA A 114 -27.57 -17.53 14.57
CA ALA A 114 -29.02 -17.54 14.36
C ALA A 114 -29.67 -16.23 14.82
N ILE A 115 -29.31 -15.74 16.02
CA ILE A 115 -29.86 -14.48 16.57
C ILE A 115 -29.38 -13.29 15.72
N PHE A 116 -28.13 -13.30 15.29
CA PHE A 116 -27.63 -12.26 14.39
C PHE A 116 -28.41 -12.23 13.07
N GLU A 117 -28.69 -13.39 12.46
CA GLU A 117 -29.37 -13.50 11.19
C GLU A 117 -30.84 -13.02 11.28
N GLU A 118 -31.45 -13.23 12.41
CA GLU A 118 -32.83 -12.74 12.70
C GLU A 118 -32.84 -11.20 12.81
N ALA A 119 -31.86 -10.61 13.43
CA ALA A 119 -31.76 -9.16 13.66
C ALA A 119 -31.26 -8.38 12.43
N TRP A 120 -30.44 -9.00 11.59
CA TRP A 120 -29.79 -8.34 10.47
C TRP A 120 -30.69 -8.16 9.26
N SER A 121 -30.62 -6.98 8.60
CA SER A 121 -31.41 -6.67 7.39
C SER A 121 -30.86 -7.27 6.09
N GLY A 122 -29.70 -7.93 6.12
CA GLY A 122 -29.02 -8.42 4.93
C GLY A 122 -28.10 -7.38 4.25
N LYS A 123 -28.08 -6.13 4.73
CA LYS A 123 -27.27 -5.05 4.17
C LYS A 123 -25.99 -4.87 4.97
N LEU A 124 -24.88 -4.70 4.24
CA LEU A 124 -23.54 -4.43 4.78
C LEU A 124 -22.91 -3.25 4.06
N ILE A 125 -22.22 -2.41 4.79
CA ILE A 125 -21.31 -1.43 4.24
C ILE A 125 -19.89 -1.96 4.48
N LEU A 126 -19.30 -2.48 3.41
CA LEU A 126 -17.91 -2.94 3.43
C LEU A 126 -16.99 -1.72 3.40
N ILE A 127 -16.11 -1.67 4.38
CA ILE A 127 -15.16 -0.58 4.51
C ILE A 127 -13.76 -1.17 4.39
N THR A 128 -12.97 -0.62 3.48
CA THR A 128 -11.57 -0.99 3.29
C THR A 128 -10.73 0.27 3.24
N ARG A 129 -9.54 0.22 3.84
CA ARG A 129 -8.59 1.31 3.68
C ARG A 129 -8.22 1.41 2.20
N ARG A 130 -8.31 2.61 1.64
CA ARG A 130 -7.71 2.87 0.34
C ARG A 130 -6.22 2.60 0.53
N ALA A 131 -5.69 1.57 -0.10
CA ALA A 131 -4.27 1.29 -0.05
C ALA A 131 -3.54 2.51 -0.64
N VAL A 132 -3.23 3.46 0.21
CA VAL A 132 -2.10 4.33 0.00
C VAL A 132 -0.91 3.38 0.07
N LEU A 133 -0.02 3.41 -0.92
CA LEU A 133 1.13 2.54 -1.11
C LEU A 133 2.15 2.50 0.07
N LEU A 134 1.68 2.72 1.28
CA LEU A 134 2.42 2.70 2.53
C LEU A 134 1.75 1.70 3.48
N ASP A 135 1.60 0.47 3.03
CA ASP A 135 1.33 -0.63 3.95
C ASP A 135 2.65 -0.96 4.66
N ALA A 136 2.88 -0.24 5.78
CA ALA A 136 4.08 -0.40 6.60
C ALA A 136 4.22 -1.82 7.19
N ASN A 137 3.22 -2.68 6.98
CA ASN A 137 3.19 -4.08 7.40
C ASN A 137 3.14 -5.09 6.24
N ALA A 138 3.19 -4.64 5.00
CA ALA A 138 3.50 -5.55 3.90
C ALA A 138 4.92 -6.03 4.14
N LYS A 139 5.09 -7.30 4.52
CA LYS A 139 6.40 -7.96 4.56
C LYS A 139 7.09 -7.59 3.25
N PHE A 140 8.17 -6.80 3.37
CA PHE A 140 9.01 -6.39 2.25
C PHE A 140 9.58 -7.67 1.61
N GLY A 141 8.80 -8.31 0.77
CA GLY A 141 9.22 -9.47 0.01
C GLY A 141 9.75 -9.01 -1.35
N PHE A 142 10.77 -9.69 -1.86
CA PHE A 142 11.35 -9.46 -3.21
C PHE A 142 10.29 -9.40 -4.32
N LYS A 143 9.10 -9.99 -4.11
CA LYS A 143 7.97 -9.93 -5.04
C LYS A 143 7.47 -8.51 -5.36
N TRP A 144 7.71 -7.54 -4.48
CA TRP A 144 7.34 -6.15 -4.72
C TRP A 144 8.26 -5.48 -5.75
N PHE A 145 9.53 -5.92 -5.84
CA PHE A 145 10.50 -5.42 -6.81
C PHE A 145 10.28 -5.95 -8.23
N ILE A 146 9.69 -7.14 -8.38
CA ILE A 146 9.53 -7.81 -9.68
C ILE A 146 8.76 -6.95 -10.70
N PRO A 147 7.61 -6.31 -10.39
CA PRO A 147 6.90 -5.46 -11.34
C PRO A 147 7.72 -4.24 -11.78
N ALA A 148 8.51 -3.66 -10.87
CA ALA A 148 9.38 -2.53 -11.19
C ALA A 148 10.52 -2.95 -12.12
N ILE A 149 11.17 -4.08 -11.85
CA ILE A 149 12.22 -4.64 -12.70
C ILE A 149 11.68 -4.96 -14.11
N VAL A 150 10.51 -5.60 -14.19
CA VAL A 150 9.88 -5.94 -15.49
C VAL A 150 9.51 -4.69 -16.27
N LYS A 151 9.01 -3.64 -15.60
CA LYS A 151 8.66 -2.37 -16.21
C LYS A 151 9.87 -1.67 -16.82
N TYR A 152 11.02 -1.71 -16.14
CA TYR A 152 12.24 -1.01 -16.54
C TYR A 152 13.32 -1.95 -17.10
N ARG A 153 12.94 -3.18 -17.53
CA ARG A 153 13.90 -4.21 -18.00
C ARG A 153 14.84 -3.75 -19.10
N LYS A 154 14.41 -2.86 -20.00
CA LYS A 154 15.28 -2.32 -21.07
C LYS A 154 16.40 -1.47 -20.50
N LEU A 155 16.06 -0.50 -19.61
CA LEU A 155 17.05 0.34 -18.93
C LEU A 155 18.03 -0.50 -18.10
N PHE A 156 17.52 -1.48 -17.34
CA PHE A 156 18.38 -2.38 -16.58
C PHE A 156 19.30 -3.20 -17.47
N ALA A 157 18.82 -3.69 -18.60
CA ALA A 157 19.63 -4.45 -19.54
C ALA A 157 20.75 -3.58 -20.15
N GLU A 158 20.43 -2.35 -20.56
CA GLU A 158 21.43 -1.39 -21.09
C GLU A 158 22.50 -1.08 -20.07
N VAL A 159 22.13 -0.80 -18.83
CA VAL A 159 23.07 -0.53 -17.74
C VAL A 159 23.92 -1.74 -17.41
N LEU A 160 23.35 -2.94 -17.34
CA LEU A 160 24.08 -4.17 -17.08
C LEU A 160 25.08 -4.47 -18.20
N ILE A 161 24.68 -4.32 -19.46
CA ILE A 161 25.56 -4.52 -20.62
C ILE A 161 26.71 -3.52 -20.60
N ALA A 162 26.41 -2.22 -20.42
CA ALA A 162 27.44 -1.18 -20.34
C ALA A 162 28.40 -1.44 -19.16
N SER A 163 27.89 -1.81 -17.99
CA SER A 163 28.70 -2.14 -16.83
C SER A 163 29.56 -3.37 -17.07
N PHE A 164 29.06 -4.39 -17.76
CA PHE A 164 29.81 -5.58 -18.10
C PHE A 164 30.99 -5.24 -19.02
N PHE A 165 30.79 -4.44 -20.06
CA PHE A 165 31.88 -4.00 -20.94
C PHE A 165 32.89 -3.14 -20.21
N LEU A 166 32.48 -2.18 -19.36
CA LEU A 166 33.41 -1.40 -18.54
C LEU A 166 34.26 -2.29 -17.64
N GLN A 167 33.64 -3.33 -17.02
CA GLN A 167 34.38 -4.28 -16.17
C GLN A 167 35.38 -5.11 -16.98
N LEU A 168 34.98 -5.49 -18.21
CA LEU A 168 35.89 -6.20 -19.13
C LEU A 168 37.09 -5.35 -19.52
N PHE A 169 36.87 -4.07 -19.87
CA PHE A 169 37.95 -3.15 -20.19
C PHE A 169 38.87 -2.87 -19.00
N ALA A 170 38.31 -2.75 -17.80
CA ALA A 170 39.09 -2.58 -16.57
C ALA A 170 40.04 -3.78 -16.30
N LEU A 171 39.67 -4.99 -16.73
CA LEU A 171 40.54 -6.18 -16.67
C LEU A 171 41.68 -6.17 -17.72
N ILE A 172 41.46 -5.52 -18.86
CA ILE A 172 42.49 -5.42 -19.93
C ILE A 172 43.67 -4.58 -19.49
N THR A 173 43.45 -3.51 -18.75
CA THR A 173 44.50 -2.59 -18.30
C THR A 173 45.60 -3.30 -17.50
N PRO A 174 45.35 -4.07 -16.43
CA PRO A 174 46.40 -4.79 -15.71
C PRO A 174 47.08 -5.89 -16.56
N LEU A 175 46.33 -6.59 -17.43
CA LEU A 175 46.92 -7.56 -18.36
C LEU A 175 47.87 -6.88 -19.34
N PHE A 176 47.52 -5.69 -19.79
CA PHE A 176 48.36 -4.89 -20.67
C PHE A 176 49.69 -4.52 -20.01
N PHE A 177 49.65 -4.05 -18.78
CA PHE A 177 50.85 -3.78 -18.01
C PHE A 177 51.73 -5.03 -17.81
N GLN A 178 51.11 -6.18 -17.56
CA GLN A 178 51.81 -7.45 -17.44
C GLN A 178 52.54 -7.80 -18.74
N VAL A 179 51.89 -7.68 -19.91
CA VAL A 179 52.49 -7.93 -21.21
C VAL A 179 53.59 -6.95 -21.53
N VAL A 180 53.45 -5.67 -21.17
CA VAL A 180 54.51 -4.65 -21.35
C VAL A 180 55.72 -5.02 -20.53
N ILE A 181 55.57 -5.37 -19.26
CA ILE A 181 56.70 -5.73 -18.38
C ILE A 181 57.38 -7.00 -18.95
N ASP A 182 56.63 -8.00 -19.30
CA ASP A 182 57.18 -9.29 -19.71
C ASP A 182 57.83 -9.24 -21.09
N LYS A 183 57.18 -8.63 -22.09
CA LYS A 183 57.67 -8.57 -23.47
C LYS A 183 58.61 -7.42 -23.78
N VAL A 184 58.40 -6.24 -23.18
CA VAL A 184 59.21 -5.04 -23.49
C VAL A 184 60.41 -4.93 -22.57
N LEU A 185 60.21 -5.07 -21.25
CA LEU A 185 61.35 -4.94 -20.31
C LEU A 185 62.27 -6.16 -20.36
N VAL A 186 61.70 -7.37 -20.39
CA VAL A 186 62.49 -8.60 -20.34
C VAL A 186 63.14 -8.93 -21.71
N HIS A 187 62.40 -8.78 -22.82
CA HIS A 187 62.83 -9.19 -24.15
C HIS A 187 63.31 -8.03 -25.06
N LYS A 188 63.36 -6.77 -24.57
CA LYS A 188 63.78 -5.55 -25.32
C LYS A 188 63.07 -5.38 -26.67
N GLY A 189 61.80 -5.80 -26.78
CA GLY A 189 61.03 -5.73 -28.01
C GLY A 189 60.41 -4.34 -28.24
N LEU A 190 61.18 -3.39 -28.78
CA LEU A 190 60.73 -2.01 -29.01
C LEU A 190 59.55 -1.93 -29.98
N THR A 191 59.51 -2.76 -31.03
CA THR A 191 58.41 -2.83 -32.00
C THR A 191 57.09 -3.27 -31.35
N THR A 192 57.15 -4.10 -30.32
CA THR A 192 55.99 -4.54 -29.56
C THR A 192 55.45 -3.43 -28.67
N LEU A 193 56.32 -2.52 -28.20
CA LEU A 193 55.95 -1.36 -27.41
C LEU A 193 55.01 -0.41 -28.15
N ASP A 194 55.31 -0.10 -29.44
CA ASP A 194 54.53 0.82 -30.25
C ASP A 194 53.11 0.26 -30.49
N VAL A 195 53.00 -1.02 -30.80
CA VAL A 195 51.68 -1.67 -30.99
C VAL A 195 50.87 -1.72 -29.68
N LEU A 196 51.55 -2.00 -28.57
CA LEU A 196 50.94 -2.02 -27.26
C LEU A 196 50.50 -0.62 -26.81
N ALA A 197 51.34 0.41 -27.02
CA ALA A 197 51.02 1.80 -26.69
C ALA A 197 49.78 2.29 -27.47
N PHE A 198 49.71 1.98 -28.77
CA PHE A 198 48.57 2.30 -29.61
C PHE A 198 47.29 1.56 -29.10
N GLY A 199 47.38 0.28 -28.77
CA GLY A 199 46.28 -0.48 -28.21
C GLY A 199 45.77 0.10 -26.88
N LEU A 200 46.67 0.53 -26.01
CA LEU A 200 46.30 1.17 -24.75
C LEU A 200 45.54 2.49 -24.95
N VAL A 201 45.98 3.32 -25.90
CA VAL A 201 45.31 4.58 -26.22
C VAL A 201 43.88 4.30 -26.74
N VAL A 202 43.71 3.31 -27.60
CA VAL A 202 42.38 2.93 -28.12
C VAL A 202 41.48 2.45 -27.00
N VAL A 203 41.94 1.56 -26.12
CA VAL A 203 41.17 1.06 -24.97
C VAL A 203 40.78 2.20 -24.02
N SER A 204 41.71 3.10 -23.69
CA SER A 204 41.46 4.25 -22.82
C SER A 204 40.41 5.21 -23.44
N LEU A 205 40.47 5.40 -24.75
CA LEU A 205 39.47 6.23 -25.45
C LEU A 205 38.06 5.60 -25.32
N PHE A 206 37.96 4.30 -25.49
CA PHE A 206 36.68 3.57 -25.31
C PHE A 206 36.19 3.65 -23.87
N GLU A 207 37.05 3.51 -22.86
CA GLU A 207 36.71 3.68 -21.46
C GLU A 207 36.14 5.06 -21.16
N VAL A 208 36.75 6.11 -21.65
CA VAL A 208 36.30 7.49 -21.45
C VAL A 208 34.93 7.72 -22.12
N VAL A 209 34.76 7.25 -23.36
CA VAL A 209 33.50 7.39 -24.10
C VAL A 209 32.35 6.61 -23.40
N LEU A 210 32.61 5.37 -23.03
CA LEU A 210 31.61 4.54 -22.34
C LEU A 210 31.28 5.08 -20.94
N GLY A 211 32.31 5.57 -20.22
CA GLY A 211 32.11 6.21 -18.91
C GLY A 211 31.31 7.50 -19.01
N GLY A 212 31.57 8.33 -20.00
CA GLY A 212 30.80 9.54 -20.30
C GLY A 212 29.34 9.23 -20.67
N LEU A 213 29.14 8.23 -21.52
CA LEU A 213 27.79 7.78 -21.91
C LEU A 213 26.98 7.28 -20.70
N ARG A 214 27.65 6.53 -19.83
CA ARG A 214 27.04 6.07 -18.56
C ARG A 214 26.62 7.24 -17.69
N THR A 215 27.50 8.23 -17.51
CA THR A 215 27.18 9.42 -16.70
C THR A 215 26.02 10.21 -17.30
N TYR A 216 25.97 10.34 -18.61
CA TYR A 216 24.88 11.03 -19.30
C TYR A 216 23.53 10.30 -19.17
N LEU A 217 23.52 8.97 -19.20
CA LEU A 217 22.31 8.16 -19.02
C LEU A 217 21.74 8.20 -17.58
N PHE A 218 22.61 8.51 -16.60
CA PHE A 218 22.21 8.57 -15.18
C PHE A 218 21.94 10.00 -14.66
N SER A 219 22.21 11.02 -15.45
CA SER A 219 21.89 12.41 -15.13
C SER A 219 20.49 12.82 -15.60
#